data_d92002eefbad2240e97ce03f14ac40e0
#
_entry.id   d92002eefbad2240e97ce03f14ac40e0
#
_cell.length_a   1.000
_cell.length_b   1.000
_cell.length_c   1.000
_cell.angle_alpha   90.00
_cell.angle_beta   90.00
_cell.angle_gamma   90.00
#
_symmetry.space_group_name_H-M   'P 1'
#
loop_
_entity.id
_entity.type
_entity.pdbx_description
1 polymer ?
#
loop_
_entity_poly.entity_id
_entity_poly.type
_entity_poly.pdbx_seq_one_letter_code
_entity_poly.pdbx_strand_id
1 'polypeptide(L)'
;MKNFRLTILCGLCGWALTAQAQVTPVSQMEKLGRGVIALPASSSGKFVSWRLLGTEDVERTTFDVLRDGKVIKADLADVTCYNDAGGNNSSQYQIVTKIDGVVVDTTEAVTPWSNYFYQLHLERPAGGSNYTYSPNDCSVGDVDGDGEYELFVKWDPSNSKDNSQSGVTGNVYLECYKIDWTIGGLETIPEKLWR
;
A
#
# COMPACT_ATOMS: atom_id res chain seq x y z
N MET A 1 90.48 0.48 -10.88
CA MET A 1 89.31 -0.18 -11.41
C MET A 1 88.17 -0.05 -10.35
N LYS A 2 87.17 0.84 -10.56
CA LYS A 2 86.14 1.17 -9.61
C LYS A 2 84.90 0.33 -9.96
N ASN A 3 84.48 -0.54 -9.05
CA ASN A 3 83.26 -1.36 -9.18
C ASN A 3 82.05 -0.49 -8.87
N PHE A 4 81.19 -0.30 -9.85
CA PHE A 4 79.89 0.39 -9.73
C PHE A 4 78.83 -0.66 -9.37
N ARG A 5 78.29 -0.57 -8.16
CA ARG A 5 77.16 -1.42 -7.75
C ARG A 5 75.87 -0.69 -8.06
N LEU A 6 75.10 -1.20 -9.00
CA LEU A 6 73.76 -0.72 -9.34
C LEU A 6 72.76 -1.33 -8.38
N THR A 7 72.16 -0.50 -7.54
CA THR A 7 71.07 -0.92 -6.62
C THR A 7 69.74 -0.65 -7.33
N ILE A 8 69.04 -1.73 -7.71
CA ILE A 8 67.70 -1.64 -8.27
C ILE A 8 66.71 -1.53 -7.10
N LEU A 9 66.07 -0.37 -6.96
CA LEU A 9 64.98 -0.13 -6.01
C LEU A 9 63.66 -0.56 -6.67
N CYS A 10 63.15 -1.77 -6.33
CA CYS A 10 61.82 -2.21 -6.74
C CYS A 10 60.77 -1.45 -5.91
N GLY A 11 60.14 -0.45 -6.52
CA GLY A 11 58.99 0.20 -5.94
C GLY A 11 57.77 -0.71 -6.04
N LEU A 12 57.32 -1.25 -4.93
CA LEU A 12 56.03 -1.90 -4.78
C LEU A 12 54.93 -0.82 -4.79
N CYS A 13 54.32 -0.57 -5.94
CA CYS A 13 53.04 0.16 -6.03
C CYS A 13 51.93 -0.75 -5.47
N GLY A 14 51.64 -0.58 -4.20
CA GLY A 14 50.46 -1.16 -3.58
C GLY A 14 49.19 -0.52 -4.18
N TRP A 15 48.48 -1.27 -4.99
CA TRP A 15 47.15 -0.90 -5.40
C TRP A 15 46.22 -1.15 -4.21
N ALA A 16 45.86 -0.09 -3.51
CA ALA A 16 44.78 -0.12 -2.56
C ALA A 16 43.46 -0.27 -3.34
N LEU A 17 42.93 -1.49 -3.43
CA LEU A 17 41.56 -1.75 -3.84
C LEU A 17 40.64 -1.14 -2.77
N THR A 18 40.17 0.07 -2.99
CA THR A 18 39.08 0.62 -2.22
C THR A 18 37.82 -0.17 -2.61
N ALA A 19 37.46 -1.14 -1.78
CA ALA A 19 36.14 -1.75 -1.86
C ALA A 19 35.12 -0.64 -1.58
N GLN A 20 34.52 -0.08 -2.64
CA GLN A 20 33.35 0.76 -2.47
C GLN A 20 32.23 -0.15 -1.99
N ALA A 21 31.82 0.05 -0.74
CA ALA A 21 30.61 -0.55 -0.23
C ALA A 21 29.47 -0.10 -1.16
N GLN A 22 28.89 -1.06 -1.88
CA GLN A 22 27.75 -0.80 -2.73
C GLN A 22 26.59 -0.45 -1.78
N VAL A 23 26.27 0.83 -1.65
CA VAL A 23 25.11 1.27 -0.89
C VAL A 23 23.90 0.78 -1.66
N THR A 24 23.28 -0.28 -1.18
CA THR A 24 21.99 -0.73 -1.69
C THR A 24 21.00 0.43 -1.44
N PRO A 25 20.36 0.98 -2.48
CA PRO A 25 19.37 2.04 -2.26
C PRO A 25 18.30 1.49 -1.33
N VAL A 26 18.03 2.19 -0.24
CA VAL A 26 16.87 1.87 0.61
C VAL A 26 15.65 2.11 -0.24
N SER A 27 14.78 1.10 -0.35
CA SER A 27 13.50 1.27 -1.03
C SER A 27 12.72 2.40 -0.37
N GLN A 28 12.37 3.40 -1.16
CA GLN A 28 11.48 4.46 -0.70
C GLN A 28 10.04 3.99 -0.92
N MET A 29 9.24 4.09 0.13
CA MET A 29 7.82 3.78 0.08
C MET A 29 7.04 4.81 0.89
N GLU A 30 5.77 4.92 0.62
CA GLU A 30 4.84 5.68 1.46
C GLU A 30 4.82 5.10 2.87
N LYS A 31 4.57 5.94 3.87
CA LYS A 31 4.48 5.51 5.27
C LYS A 31 3.09 4.93 5.54
N LEU A 32 2.77 3.85 4.88
CA LEU A 32 1.46 3.21 4.97
C LEU A 32 1.27 2.46 6.29
N GLY A 33 0.04 2.46 6.77
CA GLY A 33 -0.42 1.56 7.81
C GLY A 33 -0.47 0.10 7.35
N ARG A 34 -0.75 -0.82 8.28
CA ARG A 34 -0.86 -2.27 8.00
C ARG A 34 -2.01 -2.61 7.06
N GLY A 35 -3.00 -1.74 6.91
CA GLY A 35 -4.15 -1.91 6.03
C GLY A 35 -4.91 -3.20 6.32
N VAL A 36 -5.19 -3.47 7.58
CA VAL A 36 -5.95 -4.66 7.98
C VAL A 36 -7.37 -4.58 7.49
N ILE A 37 -7.83 -5.64 6.85
CA ILE A 37 -9.20 -5.78 6.36
C ILE A 37 -9.74 -7.16 6.74
N ALA A 38 -11.01 -7.22 7.12
CA ALA A 38 -11.70 -8.48 7.36
C ALA A 38 -12.96 -8.54 6.48
N LEU A 39 -13.09 -9.60 5.70
CA LEU A 39 -14.16 -9.80 4.71
C LEU A 39 -14.96 -11.04 5.04
N PRO A 40 -16.19 -11.21 4.53
CA PRO A 40 -16.88 -12.50 4.57
C PRO A 40 -15.99 -13.59 3.95
N ALA A 41 -15.89 -14.75 4.59
CA ALA A 41 -15.24 -15.92 3.99
C ALA A 41 -16.21 -16.66 3.05
N SER A 42 -15.68 -17.47 2.13
CA SER A 42 -16.48 -18.14 1.09
C SER A 42 -17.49 -19.15 1.63
N SER A 43 -17.25 -19.72 2.82
CA SER A 43 -18.14 -20.73 3.44
C SER A 43 -18.78 -20.20 4.71
N SER A 44 -18.00 -19.82 5.68
CA SER A 44 -18.41 -19.22 6.95
C SER A 44 -17.21 -18.53 7.59
N GLY A 45 -17.47 -17.65 8.54
CA GLY A 45 -16.39 -16.91 9.21
C GLY A 45 -15.92 -15.69 8.44
N LYS A 46 -14.65 -15.33 8.67
CA LYS A 46 -14.03 -14.14 8.10
C LYS A 46 -12.68 -14.45 7.48
N PHE A 47 -12.40 -13.79 6.36
CA PHE A 47 -11.08 -13.74 5.76
C PHE A 47 -10.43 -12.43 6.18
N VAL A 48 -9.30 -12.52 6.88
CA VAL A 48 -8.52 -11.38 7.36
C VAL A 48 -7.27 -11.26 6.50
N SER A 49 -6.95 -10.04 6.05
CA SER A 49 -5.75 -9.76 5.24
C SER A 49 -5.10 -8.47 5.71
N TRP A 50 -3.78 -8.37 5.50
CA TRP A 50 -2.97 -7.20 5.84
C TRP A 50 -1.77 -7.08 4.91
N ARG A 51 -1.02 -5.98 5.02
CA ARG A 51 0.19 -5.73 4.20
C ARG A 51 1.45 -6.25 4.90
N LEU A 52 2.37 -6.82 4.13
CA LEU A 52 3.79 -6.82 4.47
C LEU A 52 4.37 -5.48 3.96
N LEU A 53 5.01 -4.72 4.83
CA LEU A 53 5.56 -3.43 4.45
C LEU A 53 6.92 -3.62 3.77
N GLY A 54 7.22 -2.79 2.76
CA GLY A 54 8.47 -2.92 1.98
C GLY A 54 9.76 -2.64 2.78
N THR A 55 9.63 -2.20 4.03
CA THR A 55 10.73 -2.02 4.97
C THR A 55 10.97 -3.24 5.88
N GLU A 56 10.12 -4.26 5.79
CA GLU A 56 10.19 -5.46 6.62
C GLU A 56 10.94 -6.59 5.92
N ASP A 57 11.71 -7.33 6.69
CA ASP A 57 12.40 -8.53 6.24
C ASP A 57 11.45 -9.73 6.37
N VAL A 58 11.07 -10.33 5.24
CA VAL A 58 10.10 -11.43 5.18
C VAL A 58 10.57 -12.68 5.95
N GLU A 59 11.89 -12.93 6.03
CA GLU A 59 12.44 -14.09 6.72
C GLU A 59 12.42 -13.93 8.24
N ARG A 60 12.31 -12.69 8.73
CA ARG A 60 12.38 -12.36 10.16
C ARG A 60 11.04 -11.91 10.72
N THR A 61 10.07 -11.62 9.84
CA THR A 61 8.76 -11.04 10.23
C THR A 61 7.72 -12.14 10.34
N THR A 62 7.02 -12.17 11.47
CA THR A 62 5.86 -13.04 11.69
C THR A 62 4.69 -12.23 12.24
N PHE A 63 3.50 -12.79 12.10
CA PHE A 63 2.27 -12.13 12.52
C PHE A 63 1.43 -13.00 13.43
N ASP A 64 0.83 -12.38 14.46
CA ASP A 64 -0.28 -12.99 15.18
C ASP A 64 -1.58 -12.32 14.75
N VAL A 65 -2.62 -13.13 14.57
CA VAL A 65 -3.97 -12.65 14.33
C VAL A 65 -4.75 -12.72 15.64
N LEU A 66 -5.30 -11.59 16.05
CA LEU A 66 -6.18 -11.48 17.20
C LEU A 66 -7.62 -11.32 16.74
N ARG A 67 -8.53 -11.97 17.47
CA ARG A 67 -9.97 -11.73 17.44
C ARG A 67 -10.45 -11.40 18.85
N ASP A 68 -11.14 -10.26 18.97
CA ASP A 68 -11.71 -9.81 20.26
C ASP A 68 -10.64 -9.77 21.38
N GLY A 69 -9.43 -9.28 21.03
CA GLY A 69 -8.28 -9.16 21.92
C GLY A 69 -7.58 -10.48 22.27
N LYS A 70 -7.97 -11.61 21.65
CA LYS A 70 -7.35 -12.92 21.89
C LYS A 70 -6.65 -13.43 20.66
N VAL A 71 -5.43 -13.94 20.80
CA VAL A 71 -4.69 -14.59 19.72
C VAL A 71 -5.45 -15.83 19.27
N ILE A 72 -5.87 -15.86 18.01
CA ILE A 72 -6.52 -17.00 17.36
C ILE A 72 -5.58 -17.75 16.43
N LYS A 73 -4.51 -17.09 15.98
CA LYS A 73 -3.43 -17.69 15.21
C LYS A 73 -2.14 -16.94 15.52
N ALA A 74 -1.09 -17.68 15.88
CA ALA A 74 0.22 -17.11 16.19
C ALA A 74 1.26 -17.48 15.13
N ASP A 75 2.31 -16.66 15.05
CA ASP A 75 3.56 -16.89 14.33
C ASP A 75 3.35 -17.28 12.84
N LEU A 76 2.43 -16.58 12.18
CA LEU A 76 2.26 -16.71 10.73
C LEU A 76 3.49 -16.11 10.02
N ALA A 77 4.22 -16.97 9.33
CA ALA A 77 5.29 -16.61 8.40
C ALA A 77 4.81 -16.83 6.96
N ASP A 78 5.40 -16.16 5.99
CA ASP A 78 5.19 -16.34 4.54
C ASP A 78 3.78 -16.03 4.03
N VAL A 79 2.88 -15.56 4.90
CA VAL A 79 1.50 -15.21 4.52
C VAL A 79 1.04 -13.95 5.25
N THR A 80 0.21 -13.17 4.59
CA THR A 80 -0.43 -11.96 5.13
C THR A 80 -1.95 -12.07 5.08
N CYS A 81 -2.46 -13.26 5.31
CA CYS A 81 -3.89 -13.53 5.40
C CYS A 81 -4.20 -14.73 6.27
N TYR A 82 -5.43 -14.76 6.78
CA TYR A 82 -5.92 -15.86 7.60
C TYR A 82 -7.43 -16.04 7.45
N ASN A 83 -7.88 -17.31 7.33
CA ASN A 83 -9.30 -17.66 7.36
C ASN A 83 -9.71 -18.03 8.79
N ASP A 84 -10.51 -17.16 9.40
CA ASP A 84 -11.08 -17.41 10.73
C ASP A 84 -12.51 -17.97 10.62
N ALA A 85 -12.65 -19.28 10.72
CA ALA A 85 -13.96 -19.95 10.66
C ALA A 85 -14.90 -19.58 11.82
N GLY A 86 -14.34 -19.09 12.94
CA GLY A 86 -15.12 -18.69 14.12
C GLY A 86 -15.52 -17.21 14.13
N GLY A 87 -15.08 -16.44 13.13
CA GLY A 87 -15.38 -15.01 13.03
C GLY A 87 -16.82 -14.71 12.63
N ASN A 88 -17.32 -13.56 13.04
CA ASN A 88 -18.65 -13.05 12.68
C ASN A 88 -18.61 -11.53 12.44
N ASN A 89 -19.76 -10.92 12.12
CA ASN A 89 -19.84 -9.51 11.76
C ASN A 89 -19.53 -8.54 12.91
N SER A 90 -19.54 -9.01 14.15
CA SER A 90 -19.23 -8.21 15.35
C SER A 90 -17.82 -8.45 15.90
N SER A 91 -17.06 -9.36 15.29
CA SER A 91 -15.68 -9.63 15.68
C SER A 91 -14.79 -8.41 15.46
N GLN A 92 -13.75 -8.29 16.27
CA GLN A 92 -12.75 -7.22 16.19
C GLN A 92 -11.40 -7.87 15.88
N TYR A 93 -10.77 -7.48 14.78
CA TYR A 93 -9.49 -8.07 14.35
C TYR A 93 -8.35 -7.10 14.51
N GLN A 94 -7.21 -7.61 14.98
CA GLN A 94 -5.94 -6.88 15.07
C GLN A 94 -4.82 -7.80 14.59
N ILE A 95 -3.75 -7.19 14.10
CA ILE A 95 -2.52 -7.89 13.72
C ILE A 95 -1.40 -7.42 14.62
N VAL A 96 -0.73 -8.38 15.24
CA VAL A 96 0.52 -8.15 15.97
C VAL A 96 1.68 -8.51 15.05
N THR A 97 2.60 -7.59 14.84
CA THR A 97 3.81 -7.81 14.06
C THR A 97 4.96 -8.14 14.99
N LYS A 98 5.71 -9.19 14.67
CA LYS A 98 6.93 -9.59 15.38
C LYS A 98 8.11 -9.61 14.43
N ILE A 99 9.27 -9.16 14.90
CA ILE A 99 10.55 -9.33 14.22
C ILE A 99 11.43 -10.17 15.14
N ASP A 100 11.96 -11.27 14.64
CA ASP A 100 12.72 -12.25 15.43
C ASP A 100 11.99 -12.69 16.72
N GLY A 101 10.66 -12.83 16.64
CA GLY A 101 9.82 -13.20 17.77
C GLY A 101 9.51 -12.08 18.77
N VAL A 102 10.04 -10.88 18.57
CA VAL A 102 9.79 -9.71 19.42
C VAL A 102 8.66 -8.87 18.82
N VAL A 103 7.63 -8.56 19.62
CA VAL A 103 6.54 -7.70 19.21
C VAL A 103 7.07 -6.28 18.95
N VAL A 104 6.82 -5.77 17.74
CA VAL A 104 7.24 -4.41 17.31
C VAL A 104 6.06 -3.51 17.03
N ASP A 105 4.89 -4.07 16.70
CA ASP A 105 3.69 -3.31 16.38
C ASP A 105 2.42 -4.10 16.68
N THR A 106 1.32 -3.41 16.97
CA THR A 106 -0.04 -3.96 17.06
C THR A 106 -1.00 -2.95 16.47
N THR A 107 -1.79 -3.38 15.50
CA THR A 107 -2.72 -2.50 14.80
C THR A 107 -3.91 -2.10 15.68
N GLU A 108 -4.58 -1.02 15.29
CA GLU A 108 -5.94 -0.77 15.76
C GLU A 108 -6.87 -1.93 15.35
N ALA A 109 -7.98 -2.05 16.10
CA ALA A 109 -8.96 -3.09 15.84
C ALA A 109 -9.87 -2.70 14.67
N VAL A 110 -10.07 -3.63 13.73
CA VAL A 110 -10.97 -3.45 12.59
C VAL A 110 -12.21 -4.35 12.71
N THR A 111 -13.35 -3.83 12.30
CA THR A 111 -14.61 -4.56 12.18
C THR A 111 -14.72 -5.15 10.76
N PRO A 112 -15.23 -6.39 10.61
CA PRO A 112 -15.42 -6.98 9.29
C PRO A 112 -16.38 -6.19 8.41
N TRP A 113 -16.04 -6.07 7.15
CA TRP A 113 -16.95 -5.56 6.14
C TRP A 113 -18.16 -6.49 5.97
N SER A 114 -19.29 -5.91 5.59
CA SER A 114 -20.51 -6.67 5.29
C SER A 114 -20.47 -7.36 3.91
N ASN A 115 -19.64 -6.84 2.98
CA ASN A 115 -19.51 -7.29 1.60
C ASN A 115 -18.05 -7.55 1.23
N TYR A 116 -17.83 -8.17 0.05
CA TYR A 116 -16.50 -8.38 -0.54
C TYR A 116 -15.94 -7.15 -1.26
N PHE A 117 -16.71 -6.07 -1.32
CA PHE A 117 -16.35 -4.84 -2.00
C PHE A 117 -16.76 -3.65 -1.16
N TYR A 118 -16.10 -2.55 -1.41
CA TYR A 118 -16.44 -1.23 -0.88
C TYR A 118 -17.11 -0.43 -1.99
N GLN A 119 -18.32 0.07 -1.76
CA GLN A 119 -19.05 0.85 -2.74
C GLN A 119 -18.95 2.33 -2.41
N LEU A 120 -18.22 3.08 -3.25
CA LEU A 120 -18.09 4.53 -3.14
C LEU A 120 -19.18 5.21 -3.98
N HIS A 121 -19.88 6.17 -3.37
CA HIS A 121 -20.80 7.05 -4.07
C HIS A 121 -20.09 8.35 -4.43
N LEU A 122 -19.74 8.52 -5.70
CA LEU A 122 -19.03 9.70 -6.18
C LEU A 122 -20.01 10.74 -6.74
N GLU A 123 -19.73 12.02 -6.51
CA GLU A 123 -20.46 13.11 -7.14
C GLU A 123 -20.00 13.32 -8.58
N ARG A 124 -20.88 13.00 -9.53
CA ARG A 124 -20.60 13.24 -10.96
C ARG A 124 -20.51 14.74 -11.24
N PRO A 125 -19.44 15.22 -11.91
CA PRO A 125 -19.35 16.60 -12.37
C PRO A 125 -20.51 16.97 -13.30
N ALA A 126 -20.95 18.21 -13.23
CA ALA A 126 -21.96 18.72 -14.14
C ALA A 126 -21.46 18.68 -15.59
N GLY A 127 -22.24 18.07 -16.47
CA GLY A 127 -21.96 18.04 -17.92
C GLY A 127 -22.15 19.39 -18.59
N GLY A 128 -21.82 19.44 -19.88
CA GLY A 128 -22.19 20.54 -20.77
C GLY A 128 -23.52 20.29 -21.51
N SER A 129 -23.82 21.14 -22.49
CA SER A 129 -25.06 21.03 -23.27
C SER A 129 -25.16 19.75 -24.10
N ASN A 130 -24.03 19.12 -24.43
CA ASN A 130 -23.95 17.97 -25.33
C ASN A 130 -23.02 16.87 -24.85
N TYR A 131 -22.63 16.87 -23.59
CA TYR A 131 -21.80 15.82 -22.96
C TYR A 131 -22.09 15.67 -21.47
N THR A 132 -21.82 14.51 -20.95
CA THR A 132 -21.87 14.16 -19.53
C THR A 132 -20.50 13.66 -19.10
N TYR A 133 -20.32 13.31 -17.81
CA TYR A 133 -19.11 12.70 -17.30
C TYR A 133 -19.33 11.26 -16.86
N SER A 134 -18.30 10.45 -16.96
CA SER A 134 -18.19 9.14 -16.32
C SER A 134 -16.84 8.99 -15.67
N PRO A 135 -16.75 8.24 -14.55
CA PRO A 135 -15.44 7.87 -14.01
C PRO A 135 -14.76 6.93 -15.01
N ASN A 136 -13.46 7.14 -15.22
CA ASN A 136 -12.66 6.34 -16.14
C ASN A 136 -11.55 5.62 -15.37
N ASP A 137 -10.37 6.22 -15.29
CA ASP A 137 -9.25 5.64 -14.57
C ASP A 137 -9.25 6.06 -13.11
N CYS A 138 -8.80 5.15 -12.23
CA CYS A 138 -8.57 5.42 -10.82
C CYS A 138 -7.13 5.06 -10.45
N SER A 139 -6.59 5.77 -9.48
CA SER A 139 -5.31 5.50 -8.85
C SER A 139 -5.43 5.71 -7.34
N VAL A 140 -4.44 5.26 -6.60
CA VAL A 140 -4.37 5.46 -5.14
C VAL A 140 -3.01 6.01 -4.75
N GLY A 141 -2.97 6.75 -3.65
CA GLY A 141 -1.75 7.27 -3.05
C GLY A 141 -2.06 7.92 -1.71
N ASP A 142 -1.12 7.87 -0.78
CA ASP A 142 -1.19 8.56 0.50
C ASP A 142 -0.71 10.01 0.31
N VAL A 143 -1.64 10.93 0.06
CA VAL A 143 -1.29 12.32 -0.29
C VAL A 143 -1.26 13.26 0.90
N ASP A 144 -1.90 12.93 1.99
CA ASP A 144 -1.85 13.73 3.22
C ASP A 144 -0.87 13.16 4.26
N GLY A 145 -0.29 11.98 4.00
CA GLY A 145 0.75 11.37 4.81
C GLY A 145 0.22 10.70 6.10
N ASP A 146 -1.07 10.37 6.14
CA ASP A 146 -1.69 9.76 7.31
C ASP A 146 -1.52 8.23 7.37
N GLY A 147 -1.01 7.60 6.31
CA GLY A 147 -0.74 6.17 6.21
C GLY A 147 -1.87 5.36 5.59
N GLU A 148 -2.95 5.98 5.17
CA GLU A 148 -4.03 5.37 4.40
C GLU A 148 -4.02 5.90 2.97
N TYR A 149 -4.70 5.20 2.06
CA TYR A 149 -4.76 5.63 0.67
C TYR A 149 -5.98 6.49 0.39
N GLU A 150 -5.74 7.61 -0.30
CA GLU A 150 -6.75 8.35 -1.03
C GLU A 150 -6.99 7.75 -2.40
N LEU A 151 -8.19 7.96 -2.91
CA LEU A 151 -8.60 7.55 -4.25
C LEU A 151 -8.58 8.75 -5.21
N PHE A 152 -7.83 8.62 -6.29
CA PHE A 152 -7.85 9.55 -7.42
C PHE A 152 -8.79 9.04 -8.49
N VAL A 153 -9.75 9.86 -8.90
CA VAL A 153 -10.71 9.51 -9.94
C VAL A 153 -10.59 10.50 -11.08
N LYS A 154 -10.31 9.97 -12.26
CA LYS A 154 -10.37 10.74 -13.50
C LYS A 154 -11.79 10.70 -14.04
N TRP A 155 -12.36 11.87 -14.30
CA TRP A 155 -13.64 12.04 -14.93
C TRP A 155 -13.49 12.40 -16.41
N ASP A 156 -13.93 11.52 -17.31
CA ASP A 156 -13.90 11.76 -18.74
C ASP A 156 -15.24 12.33 -19.24
N PRO A 157 -15.21 13.40 -20.05
CA PRO A 157 -16.39 13.84 -20.76
C PRO A 157 -16.78 12.85 -21.87
N SER A 158 -18.07 12.59 -22.07
CA SER A 158 -18.55 11.65 -23.07
C SER A 158 -18.24 12.03 -24.52
N ASN A 159 -17.79 13.28 -24.75
CA ASN A 159 -17.30 13.78 -26.03
C ASN A 159 -15.77 13.85 -26.09
N SER A 160 -15.06 13.15 -25.21
CA SER A 160 -13.59 13.05 -25.27
C SER A 160 -13.14 12.48 -26.61
N LYS A 161 -11.99 12.93 -27.08
CA LYS A 161 -11.40 12.50 -28.34
C LYS A 161 -9.91 12.24 -28.16
N ASP A 162 -9.38 11.33 -28.94
CA ASP A 162 -7.96 11.16 -29.10
C ASP A 162 -7.32 12.45 -29.65
N ASN A 163 -6.09 12.75 -29.27
CA ASN A 163 -5.37 13.95 -29.71
C ASN A 163 -5.13 14.01 -31.23
N SER A 164 -5.30 12.90 -31.95
CA SER A 164 -5.27 12.83 -33.41
C SER A 164 -6.58 13.33 -34.06
N GLN A 165 -7.64 13.52 -33.28
CA GLN A 165 -8.97 13.91 -33.78
C GLN A 165 -9.23 15.40 -33.50
N SER A 166 -9.67 16.12 -34.49
CA SER A 166 -10.10 17.51 -34.33
C SER A 166 -11.47 17.63 -33.64
N GLY A 167 -11.67 18.72 -32.93
CA GLY A 167 -12.96 19.07 -32.32
C GLY A 167 -12.81 19.54 -30.87
N VAL A 168 -13.90 20.05 -30.32
CA VAL A 168 -13.97 20.54 -28.94
C VAL A 168 -14.45 19.41 -28.03
N THR A 169 -13.76 19.22 -26.90
CA THR A 169 -14.14 18.27 -25.85
C THR A 169 -14.46 19.03 -24.56
N GLY A 170 -15.17 18.41 -23.64
CA GLY A 170 -15.27 18.86 -22.26
C GLY A 170 -13.90 18.78 -21.55
N ASN A 171 -13.76 19.49 -20.45
CA ASN A 171 -12.56 19.39 -19.62
C ASN A 171 -12.52 18.01 -18.93
N VAL A 172 -11.33 17.44 -18.83
CA VAL A 172 -11.08 16.29 -17.94
C VAL A 172 -10.93 16.83 -16.52
N TYR A 173 -11.54 16.15 -15.55
CA TYR A 173 -11.31 16.43 -14.13
C TYR A 173 -10.58 15.28 -13.49
N LEU A 174 -9.70 15.62 -12.55
CA LEU A 174 -9.06 14.69 -11.63
C LEU A 174 -9.49 15.09 -10.22
N GLU A 175 -10.11 14.19 -9.50
CA GLU A 175 -10.59 14.42 -8.14
C GLU A 175 -9.92 13.46 -7.19
N CYS A 176 -9.65 13.92 -5.97
CA CYS A 176 -9.07 13.13 -4.89
C CYS A 176 -10.07 12.99 -3.77
N TYR A 177 -10.28 11.77 -3.30
CA TYR A 177 -11.24 11.43 -2.27
C TYR A 177 -10.56 10.72 -1.11
N LYS A 178 -10.79 11.20 0.11
CA LYS A 178 -10.43 10.49 1.32
C LYS A 178 -11.49 9.42 1.60
N ILE A 179 -11.05 8.22 1.94
CA ILE A 179 -11.93 7.08 2.13
C ILE A 179 -11.79 6.61 3.57
N ASP A 180 -12.89 6.47 4.27
CA ASP A 180 -12.90 5.79 5.55
C ASP A 180 -13.00 4.27 5.35
N TRP A 181 -11.87 3.61 5.28
CA TRP A 181 -11.77 2.17 5.11
C TRP A 181 -12.31 1.36 6.30
N THR A 182 -12.58 2.00 7.43
CA THR A 182 -13.07 1.32 8.64
C THR A 182 -14.56 1.00 8.58
N ILE A 183 -15.31 1.72 7.75
CA ILE A 183 -16.78 1.63 7.66
C ILE A 183 -17.21 0.50 6.71
N GLY A 184 -16.55 -0.52 6.47
CA GLY A 184 -16.88 -1.58 5.52
C GLY A 184 -18.35 -1.65 5.09
N GLY A 185 -18.67 -1.27 3.85
CA GLY A 185 -20.03 -1.34 3.31
C GLY A 185 -20.38 -0.24 2.31
N LEU A 186 -21.63 0.21 2.37
CA LEU A 186 -22.13 1.32 1.55
C LEU A 186 -21.78 2.64 2.24
N GLU A 187 -20.92 3.41 1.61
CA GLU A 187 -20.52 4.73 2.09
C GLU A 187 -21.44 5.82 1.54
N THR A 188 -21.67 6.82 2.36
CA THR A 188 -22.11 8.13 1.92
C THR A 188 -20.98 8.82 1.14
N ILE A 189 -21.21 9.96 0.53
CA ILE A 189 -20.22 10.68 -0.29
C ILE A 189 -18.90 10.84 0.49
N PRO A 190 -17.78 10.31 -0.02
CA PRO A 190 -16.48 10.46 0.64
C PRO A 190 -16.05 11.93 0.66
N GLU A 191 -15.19 12.28 1.59
CA GLU A 191 -14.61 13.62 1.65
C GLU A 191 -13.77 13.88 0.38
N LYS A 192 -14.12 14.94 -0.35
CA LYS A 192 -13.36 15.38 -1.51
C LYS A 192 -12.27 16.35 -1.07
N LEU A 193 -11.03 15.94 -1.20
CA LEU A 193 -9.88 16.76 -0.82
C LEU A 193 -9.59 17.88 -1.83
N TRP A 194 -9.72 17.61 -3.14
CA TRP A 194 -9.53 18.61 -4.19
C TRP A 194 -10.10 18.15 -5.55
N ARG A 195 -10.19 19.12 -6.50
CA ARG A 195 -10.61 18.92 -7.89
C ARG A 195 -9.62 19.62 -8.83
#